data_eddf10054bf590ef03f35cf3add62bee
#
_entry.id   eddf10054bf590ef03f35cf3add62bee
#
_cell.length_a   1.000
_cell.length_b   1.000
_cell.length_c   1.000
_cell.angle_alpha   90.00
_cell.angle_beta   90.00
_cell.angle_gamma   90.00
#
_symmetry.space_group_name_H-M   'P 1'
#
loop_
_entity.id
_entity.type
_entity.pdbx_description
1 polymer ?
#
loop_
_entity_poly.entity_id
_entity_poly.type
_entity_poly.pdbx_seq_one_letter_code
_entity_poly.pdbx_strand_id
1 'polypeptide(L)'
;MTSKGTAAEGILLKKLLEYGIEAEHGSPSRPGDIIIPPNVIIEIKDPKEKSFSFRSHSAKGEAQWKALREKQEKFPWLEVYYVVRFARKEWRCFDFPLEPTPLKLKEGGELDGFFDTLRRRQDALMVGMTVIR
;
A
#
# COMPACT_ATOMS: atom_id res chain seq x y z
N MET A 1 -6.00 14.77 -16.12
CA MET A 1 -7.12 14.69 -15.16
C MET A 1 -6.69 13.86 -13.94
N THR A 2 -6.86 14.44 -12.77
CA THR A 2 -6.44 13.79 -11.53
C THR A 2 -7.54 12.84 -11.04
N SER A 3 -7.24 11.58 -10.92
CA SER A 3 -8.18 10.62 -10.35
C SER A 3 -8.20 10.75 -8.83
N LYS A 4 -9.24 10.20 -8.19
CA LYS A 4 -9.34 10.19 -6.72
C LYS A 4 -8.20 9.39 -6.10
N GLY A 5 -7.78 8.30 -6.75
CA GLY A 5 -6.64 7.51 -6.31
C GLY A 5 -5.35 8.31 -6.28
N THR A 6 -5.15 9.20 -7.26
CA THR A 6 -3.98 10.07 -7.31
C THR A 6 -3.93 11.02 -6.13
N ALA A 7 -5.09 11.58 -5.72
CA ALA A 7 -5.16 12.48 -4.57
C ALA A 7 -4.80 11.74 -3.28
N ALA A 8 -5.37 10.57 -3.06
CA ALA A 8 -5.08 9.75 -1.88
C ALA A 8 -3.61 9.33 -1.86
N GLU A 9 -3.06 8.98 -3.01
CA GLU A 9 -1.66 8.60 -3.13
C GLU A 9 -0.74 9.73 -2.69
N GLY A 10 -0.99 10.95 -3.15
CA GLY A 10 -0.19 12.11 -2.76
C GLY A 10 -0.27 12.40 -1.26
N ILE A 11 -1.45 12.27 -0.68
CA ILE A 11 -1.64 12.47 0.75
C ILE A 11 -0.86 11.42 1.55
N LEU A 12 -0.97 10.15 1.15
CA LEU A 12 -0.28 9.07 1.86
C LEU A 12 1.22 9.20 1.73
N LEU A 13 1.72 9.53 0.55
CA LEU A 13 3.14 9.72 0.33
C LEU A 13 3.69 10.80 1.26
N LYS A 14 2.98 11.94 1.37
CA LYS A 14 3.37 13.02 2.26
C LYS A 14 3.42 12.55 3.72
N LYS A 15 2.42 11.78 4.16
CA LYS A 15 2.38 11.25 5.52
C LYS A 15 3.58 10.34 5.80
N LEU A 16 3.92 9.48 4.84
CA LEU A 16 5.07 8.58 4.96
C LEU A 16 6.37 9.37 5.10
N LEU A 17 6.58 10.36 4.25
CA LEU A 17 7.79 11.18 4.28
C LEU A 17 7.89 11.97 5.59
N GLU A 18 6.77 12.52 6.08
CA GLU A 18 6.73 13.23 7.35
C GLU A 18 7.02 12.33 8.54
N TYR A 19 6.71 11.05 8.41
CA TYR A 19 7.00 10.06 9.45
C TYR A 19 8.45 9.57 9.43
N GLY A 20 9.22 9.99 8.44
CA GLY A 20 10.62 9.61 8.31
C GLY A 20 10.84 8.35 7.51
N ILE A 21 9.89 7.96 6.67
CA ILE A 21 9.99 6.78 5.81
C ILE A 21 10.33 7.24 4.40
N GLU A 22 11.38 6.67 3.82
CA GLU A 22 11.68 6.91 2.42
C GLU A 22 10.65 6.20 1.56
N ALA A 23 9.96 6.96 0.71
CA ALA A 23 8.91 6.44 -0.14
C ALA A 23 8.85 7.23 -1.44
N GLU A 24 8.36 6.60 -2.49
CA GLU A 24 8.24 7.24 -3.79
C GLU A 24 7.01 6.73 -4.52
N HIS A 25 6.55 7.48 -5.52
CA HIS A 25 5.46 7.03 -6.38
C HIS A 25 5.90 5.84 -7.20
N GLY A 26 5.01 4.86 -7.35
CA GLY A 26 5.23 3.74 -8.25
C GLY A 26 5.11 4.19 -9.71
N SER A 27 5.62 3.37 -10.60
CA SER A 27 5.49 3.61 -12.04
C SER A 27 4.03 3.42 -12.48
N PRO A 28 3.48 4.32 -13.31
CA PRO A 28 2.11 4.17 -13.82
C PRO A 28 1.87 2.87 -14.58
N SER A 29 2.92 2.28 -15.15
CA SER A 29 2.82 1.06 -15.96
C SER A 29 2.98 -0.22 -15.16
N ARG A 30 3.21 -0.13 -13.84
CA ARG A 30 3.45 -1.29 -12.98
C ARG A 30 2.46 -1.31 -11.82
N PRO A 31 2.14 -2.52 -11.28
CA PRO A 31 1.30 -2.61 -10.08
C PRO A 31 1.96 -1.92 -8.90
N GLY A 32 1.13 -1.25 -8.10
CA GLY A 32 1.58 -0.59 -6.88
C GLY A 32 1.65 0.93 -7.03
N ASP A 33 1.03 1.63 -6.09
CA ASP A 33 0.92 3.09 -6.12
C ASP A 33 2.10 3.77 -5.43
N ILE A 34 2.62 3.16 -4.35
CA ILE A 34 3.76 3.70 -3.62
C ILE A 34 4.77 2.58 -3.39
N ILE A 35 6.03 2.94 -3.56
CA ILE A 35 7.16 2.04 -3.31
C ILE A 35 7.91 2.55 -2.09
N ILE A 36 8.16 1.67 -1.13
CA ILE A 36 8.98 1.94 0.03
C ILE A 36 10.22 1.04 -0.06
N PRO A 37 11.37 1.59 -0.47
CA PRO A 37 12.58 0.77 -0.58
C PRO A 37 12.96 0.13 0.75
N PRO A 38 13.54 -1.07 0.74
CA PRO A 38 13.97 -1.78 -0.45
C PRO A 38 12.93 -2.74 -1.04
N ASN A 39 11.84 -3.07 -0.31
CA ASN A 39 11.01 -4.19 -0.73
C ASN A 39 9.51 -4.07 -0.43
N VAL A 40 9.00 -2.88 -0.16
CA VAL A 40 7.57 -2.71 0.18
C VAL A 40 6.83 -2.02 -0.95
N ILE A 41 5.66 -2.55 -1.27
CA ILE A 41 4.74 -1.98 -2.25
C ILE A 41 3.41 -1.74 -1.57
N ILE A 42 2.84 -0.55 -1.75
CA ILE A 42 1.53 -0.21 -1.23
C ILE A 42 0.59 0.08 -2.39
N GLU A 43 -0.55 -0.59 -2.39
CA GLU A 43 -1.66 -0.30 -3.29
C GLU A 43 -2.70 0.48 -2.51
N ILE A 44 -3.17 1.61 -3.07
CA ILE A 44 -4.08 2.52 -2.38
C ILE A 44 -5.46 2.44 -3.01
N LYS A 45 -6.49 2.41 -2.15
CA LYS A 45 -7.88 2.49 -2.57
C LYS A 45 -8.57 3.61 -1.78
N ASP A 46 -9.54 4.26 -2.42
CA ASP A 46 -10.19 5.45 -1.87
C ASP A 46 -11.69 5.40 -2.08
N PRO A 47 -12.39 4.40 -1.50
CA PRO A 47 -13.83 4.27 -1.68
C PRO A 47 -14.62 5.32 -0.91
N LYS A 48 -15.81 5.64 -1.39
CA LYS A 48 -16.76 6.51 -0.69
C LYS A 48 -17.38 5.80 0.51
N GLU A 49 -17.42 4.47 0.46
CA GLU A 49 -18.08 3.63 1.47
C GLU A 49 -17.11 3.20 2.56
N LYS A 50 -17.63 2.45 3.54
CA LYS A 50 -16.84 1.88 4.63
C LYS A 50 -16.32 0.48 4.31
N SER A 51 -16.40 0.09 3.04
CA SER A 51 -15.82 -1.14 2.54
C SER A 51 -15.30 -0.91 1.13
N PHE A 52 -14.32 -1.69 0.72
CA PHE A 52 -13.80 -1.68 -0.64
C PHE A 52 -14.02 -3.05 -1.27
N SER A 53 -14.71 -3.08 -2.42
CA SER A 53 -14.91 -4.32 -3.17
C SER A 53 -14.01 -4.32 -4.42
N PHE A 54 -13.23 -5.36 -4.58
CA PHE A 54 -12.35 -5.51 -5.73
C PHE A 54 -13.12 -5.63 -7.05
N ARG A 55 -14.38 -6.05 -6.99
CA ARG A 55 -15.18 -6.31 -8.19
C ARG A 55 -16.17 -5.21 -8.52
N SER A 56 -16.71 -4.53 -7.51
CA SER A 56 -17.75 -3.54 -7.73
C SER A 56 -17.27 -2.10 -7.66
N HIS A 57 -16.21 -1.79 -6.92
CA HIS A 57 -15.71 -0.43 -6.79
C HIS A 57 -14.72 -0.03 -7.87
N SER A 58 -14.17 -1.01 -8.58
CA SER A 58 -13.20 -0.73 -9.64
C SER A 58 -13.23 -1.87 -10.65
N ALA A 59 -13.40 -1.53 -11.93
CA ALA A 59 -13.32 -2.53 -12.99
C ALA A 59 -11.94 -3.20 -13.05
N LYS A 60 -10.92 -2.55 -12.51
CA LYS A 60 -9.54 -3.05 -12.52
C LYS A 60 -9.08 -3.60 -11.18
N GLY A 61 -9.93 -3.53 -10.15
CA GLY A 61 -9.54 -3.90 -8.79
C GLY A 61 -9.03 -5.32 -8.68
N GLU A 62 -9.77 -6.28 -9.20
CA GLU A 62 -9.39 -7.68 -9.16
C GLU A 62 -8.18 -7.96 -10.03
N ALA A 63 -8.10 -7.33 -11.20
CA ALA A 63 -6.95 -7.49 -12.09
C ALA A 63 -5.67 -6.94 -11.45
N GLN A 64 -5.76 -5.81 -10.76
CA GLN A 64 -4.63 -5.24 -10.04
C GLN A 64 -4.19 -6.15 -8.89
N TRP A 65 -5.14 -6.71 -8.14
CA TRP A 65 -4.83 -7.65 -7.07
C TRP A 65 -4.10 -8.87 -7.62
N LYS A 66 -4.58 -9.41 -8.73
CA LYS A 66 -3.98 -10.58 -9.38
C LYS A 66 -2.55 -10.27 -9.84
N ALA A 67 -2.33 -9.10 -10.43
CA ALA A 67 -1.00 -8.68 -10.89
C ALA A 67 -0.02 -8.55 -9.72
N LEU A 68 -0.48 -7.99 -8.59
CA LEU A 68 0.34 -7.86 -7.39
C LEU A 68 0.66 -9.24 -6.79
N ARG A 69 -0.31 -10.13 -6.77
CA ARG A 69 -0.11 -11.50 -6.30
C ARG A 69 0.93 -12.23 -7.14
N GLU A 70 0.82 -12.14 -8.45
CA GLU A 70 1.79 -12.76 -9.36
C GLU A 70 3.19 -12.20 -9.15
N LYS A 71 3.30 -10.89 -8.93
CA LYS A 71 4.58 -10.25 -8.66
C LYS A 71 5.17 -10.72 -7.35
N GLN A 72 4.36 -10.86 -6.30
CA GLN A 72 4.82 -11.35 -5.01
C GLN A 72 5.24 -12.82 -5.06
N GLU A 73 4.54 -13.64 -5.84
CA GLU A 73 4.92 -15.03 -6.04
C GLU A 73 6.25 -15.14 -6.78
N LYS A 74 6.47 -14.27 -7.76
CA LYS A 74 7.73 -14.23 -8.52
C LYS A 74 8.89 -13.70 -7.70
N PHE A 75 8.60 -12.74 -6.81
CA PHE A 75 9.60 -12.11 -5.95
C PHE A 75 9.18 -12.23 -4.48
N PRO A 76 9.45 -13.39 -3.83
CA PRO A 76 8.93 -13.66 -2.49
C PRO A 76 9.41 -12.70 -1.39
N TRP A 77 10.49 -11.95 -1.64
CA TRP A 77 10.99 -10.98 -0.68
C TRP A 77 10.18 -9.68 -0.66
N LEU A 78 9.27 -9.47 -1.62
CA LEU A 78 8.41 -8.30 -1.64
C LEU A 78 7.34 -8.40 -0.57
N GLU A 79 7.08 -7.29 0.11
CA GLU A 79 5.96 -7.15 1.02
C GLU A 79 4.95 -6.21 0.39
N VAL A 80 3.74 -6.70 0.18
CA VAL A 80 2.68 -5.93 -0.46
C VAL A 80 1.57 -5.68 0.53
N TYR A 81 1.11 -4.43 0.59
CA TYR A 81 0.04 -4.03 1.50
C TYR A 81 -1.01 -3.22 0.75
N TYR A 82 -2.23 -3.26 1.25
CA TYR A 82 -3.28 -2.34 0.82
C TYR A 82 -3.47 -1.29 1.90
N VAL A 83 -3.56 -0.03 1.47
CA VAL A 83 -3.96 1.07 2.35
C VAL A 83 -5.24 1.66 1.77
N VAL A 84 -6.27 1.75 2.59
CA VAL A 84 -7.59 2.18 2.14
C VAL A 84 -8.02 3.40 2.94
N ARG A 85 -8.48 4.43 2.25
CA ARG A 85 -9.11 5.60 2.88
C ARG A 85 -10.62 5.46 2.75
N PHE A 86 -11.25 4.86 3.78
CA PHE A 86 -12.69 4.60 3.77
C PHE A 86 -13.47 5.90 3.98
N ALA A 87 -14.58 6.01 3.28
CA ALA A 87 -15.44 7.21 3.33
C ALA A 87 -14.63 8.48 3.09
N ARG A 88 -13.51 8.35 2.39
CA ARG A 88 -12.54 9.42 2.07
C ARG A 88 -11.98 10.15 3.27
N LYS A 89 -11.98 9.50 4.45
CA LYS A 89 -11.43 10.12 5.66
C LYS A 89 -10.75 9.13 6.62
N GLU A 90 -11.11 7.86 6.63
CA GLU A 90 -10.57 6.91 7.61
C GLU A 90 -9.57 5.96 6.97
N TRP A 91 -8.31 6.16 7.32
CA TRP A 91 -7.22 5.36 6.78
C TRP A 91 -7.05 4.06 7.56
N ARG A 92 -6.95 2.95 6.82
CA ARG A 92 -6.65 1.64 7.40
C ARG A 92 -5.66 0.90 6.52
N CYS A 93 -4.84 0.05 7.11
CA CYS A 93 -3.90 -0.78 6.38
C CYS A 93 -4.27 -2.25 6.52
N PHE A 94 -3.96 -3.01 5.47
CA PHE A 94 -4.27 -4.43 5.39
C PHE A 94 -3.06 -5.18 4.84
N ASP A 95 -2.80 -6.36 5.39
CA ASP A 95 -1.89 -7.29 4.75
C ASP A 95 -2.45 -7.67 3.39
N PHE A 96 -1.62 -8.12 2.48
CA PHE A 96 -2.08 -8.51 1.16
C PHE A 96 -3.12 -9.62 1.29
N PRO A 97 -4.35 -9.41 0.82
CA PRO A 97 -5.41 -10.40 1.01
C PRO A 97 -5.16 -11.65 0.16
N LEU A 98 -5.39 -12.82 0.76
CA LEU A 98 -5.22 -14.11 0.07
C LEU A 98 -6.24 -14.30 -1.05
N GLU A 99 -7.40 -13.67 -0.92
CA GLU A 99 -8.47 -13.71 -1.91
C GLU A 99 -8.98 -12.29 -2.13
N PRO A 100 -9.52 -11.96 -3.31
CA PRO A 100 -10.02 -10.61 -3.57
C PRO A 100 -11.41 -10.39 -2.96
N THR A 101 -11.53 -10.64 -1.66
CA THR A 101 -12.74 -10.41 -0.89
C THR A 101 -12.75 -8.97 -0.38
N PRO A 102 -13.93 -8.38 -0.11
CA PRO A 102 -14.01 -6.98 0.29
C PRO A 102 -13.17 -6.66 1.53
N LEU A 103 -12.52 -5.50 1.50
CA LEU A 103 -11.79 -4.98 2.65
C LEU A 103 -12.73 -4.07 3.44
N LYS A 104 -12.86 -4.30 4.74
CA LYS A 104 -13.80 -3.58 5.60
C LYS A 104 -13.06 -2.74 6.62
N LEU A 105 -13.60 -1.55 6.89
CA LEU A 105 -13.02 -0.61 7.85
C LEU A 105 -12.69 -1.28 9.19
N LYS A 106 -13.59 -2.08 9.71
CA LYS A 106 -13.41 -2.72 11.03
C LYS A 106 -12.29 -3.74 11.08
N GLU A 107 -11.86 -4.22 9.93
CA GLU A 107 -10.85 -5.29 9.83
C GLU A 107 -9.45 -4.74 9.58
N GLY A 108 -9.33 -3.44 9.32
CA GLY A 108 -8.04 -2.84 9.01
C GLY A 108 -7.28 -2.39 10.25
N GLY A 109 -5.96 -2.31 10.10
CA GLY A 109 -5.08 -1.82 11.14
C GLY A 109 -4.94 -0.31 11.13
N GLU A 110 -4.50 0.24 12.25
CA GLU A 110 -4.24 1.66 12.39
C GLU A 110 -3.01 2.08 11.58
N LEU A 111 -3.09 3.25 10.97
CA LEU A 111 -2.02 3.73 10.11
C LEU A 111 -0.72 4.02 10.88
N ASP A 112 -0.83 4.60 12.07
CA ASP A 112 0.34 4.95 12.88
C ASP A 112 1.17 3.73 13.25
N GLY A 113 0.54 2.65 13.68
CA GLY A 113 1.23 1.41 14.01
C GLY A 113 1.90 0.78 12.80
N PHE A 114 1.23 0.86 11.65
CA PHE A 114 1.77 0.38 10.40
C PHE A 114 3.01 1.18 9.99
N PHE A 115 2.94 2.50 10.07
CA PHE A 115 4.07 3.37 9.76
C PHE A 115 5.27 3.10 10.68
N ASP A 116 5.00 2.91 11.96
CA ASP A 116 6.04 2.63 12.93
C ASP A 116 6.78 1.33 12.59
N THR A 117 6.03 0.30 12.21
CA THR A 117 6.60 -0.97 11.77
C THR A 117 7.44 -0.80 10.50
N LEU A 118 6.90 -0.11 9.51
CA LEU A 118 7.60 0.12 8.24
C LEU A 118 8.90 0.90 8.45
N ARG A 119 8.85 1.93 9.27
CA ARG A 119 10.02 2.75 9.55
C ARG A 119 11.12 1.93 10.20
N ARG A 120 10.77 1.14 11.21
CA ARG A 120 11.75 0.29 11.91
C ARG A 120 12.38 -0.74 10.97
N ARG A 121 11.57 -1.36 10.11
CA ARG A 121 12.07 -2.34 9.14
C ARG A 121 12.99 -1.70 8.11
N GLN A 122 12.60 -0.54 7.59
CA GLN A 122 13.40 0.16 6.60
C GLN A 122 14.75 0.57 7.19
N ASP A 123 14.76 1.14 8.40
CA ASP A 123 15.99 1.53 9.09
C ASP A 123 16.89 0.32 9.30
N ALA A 124 16.34 -0.79 9.76
CA ALA A 124 17.12 -2.01 10.01
C ALA A 124 17.75 -2.56 8.73
N LEU A 125 16.98 -2.58 7.63
CA LEU A 125 17.46 -3.06 6.35
C LEU A 125 18.55 -2.15 5.76
N MET A 126 18.36 -0.84 5.89
CA MET A 126 19.34 0.13 5.39
C MET A 126 20.66 0.03 6.16
N VAL A 127 20.59 -0.12 7.48
CA VAL A 127 21.78 -0.33 8.32
C VAL A 127 22.49 -1.62 7.93
N GLY A 128 21.73 -2.71 7.75
CA GLY A 128 22.28 -4.00 7.32
C GLY A 128 22.99 -3.90 5.97
N MET A 129 22.40 -3.19 5.02
CA MET A 129 22.99 -2.98 3.71
C MET A 129 24.29 -2.17 3.78
N THR A 130 24.35 -1.22 4.71
CA THR A 130 25.55 -0.40 4.91
C THR A 130 26.68 -1.22 5.54
N VAL A 131 26.36 -2.08 6.49
CA VAL A 131 27.34 -2.90 7.22
C VAL A 131 27.97 -3.98 6.34
N ILE A 132 27.25 -4.48 5.35
CA ILE A 132 27.70 -5.54 4.47
C ILE A 132 28.81 -5.09 3.51
N ARG A 133 28.97 -3.83 3.31
CA ARG A 133 30.01 -3.30 2.41
C ARG A 133 31.43 -3.65 2.85
#